data_6fdc740dff1ab4f8d4dae27c9e406fc0
#
_entry.id   6fdc740dff1ab4f8d4dae27c9e406fc0
#
_cell.length_a   1.000
_cell.length_b   1.000
_cell.length_c   1.000
_cell.angle_alpha   90.00
_cell.angle_beta   90.00
_cell.angle_gamma   90.00
#
_symmetry.space_group_name_H-M   'P 1'
#
loop_
_entity.id
_entity.type
_entity.pdbx_description
1 polymer ?
#
loop_
_entity_poly.entity_id
_entity_poly.type
_entity_poly.pdbx_seq_one_letter_code
_entity_poly.pdbx_strand_id
1 'polypeptide(L)'
;MFVETVTAVLRVVFPLVVGLLFAGCAAFHPTPPPPPPAPVAPPVFKIPGEPVALTPAERALGHFLKGKVALDQGDQETALGAFEQAVTNDPASAFLRLQLAKLYVRKGKLAEALEHCRKVREQEPNNAEAELLMAGLLSSMNQEEEAAKVYETALSRSPKNQEPYLYLGTLYAKQGKFEKAIAVLNKLMVVFPRSILGLYYLGQVHAAANELDKAESYYQKALKMNPQSELVLLELGLVHELQKKPEKAMEIYQKALALNPQSPQVRKRLGGFYVGQKKLDDALFQYRELEKIESDPQETRVRISLIYREKGEYQKAETELNLALAAQPENDRARYFLGVVYTEDKEYDKAIAELSRLQTTSEYYPDARLYLSYVYQRQGKLDEAIAEVDRALAAKKDDLDLLNFLASLHREKGDREKAIDILKKMILLSPENDQFYFTLGAVYDEAKDKESCIVHMEKAIKLNPKNAAALNYLGYTWAEQGIRLDEAEKLVRQALQVEPNDGFYLDSLGWVYYQRGDYTRAVQQLERAAELVGQDATVNEHLGDAYGKVGRTMDAARAYREALTHTKDESQTQRLRTKIDTLAGDKKATSGGI
;
A
#
# COMPACT_ATOMS: atom_id res chain seq x y z
N MET A 1 -6.55 4.17 3.06
CA MET A 1 -5.59 4.33 4.17
C MET A 1 -5.95 3.56 5.44
N PHE A 2 -7.20 3.59 5.95
CA PHE A 2 -7.58 2.83 7.17
C PHE A 2 -7.72 1.32 6.96
N VAL A 3 -8.21 0.87 5.80
CA VAL A 3 -8.37 -0.55 5.45
C VAL A 3 -7.03 -1.20 5.13
N GLU A 4 -6.10 -0.47 4.55
CA GLU A 4 -4.75 -0.96 4.24
C GLU A 4 -3.89 -1.17 5.49
N THR A 5 -4.07 -0.37 6.55
CA THR A 5 -3.33 -0.53 7.80
C THR A 5 -3.78 -1.79 8.56
N VAL A 6 -5.06 -2.11 8.54
CA VAL A 6 -5.60 -3.35 9.15
C VAL A 6 -5.17 -4.58 8.34
N THR A 7 -5.15 -4.48 7.02
CA THR A 7 -4.68 -5.56 6.13
C THR A 7 -3.16 -5.75 6.24
N ALA A 8 -2.40 -4.68 6.48
CA ALA A 8 -0.96 -4.74 6.73
C ALA A 8 -0.63 -5.41 8.07
N VAL A 9 -1.40 -5.13 9.13
CA VAL A 9 -1.25 -5.80 10.43
C VAL A 9 -1.51 -7.31 10.30
N LEU A 10 -2.54 -7.71 9.55
CA LEU A 10 -2.84 -9.12 9.28
C LEU A 10 -1.76 -9.79 8.39
N ARG A 11 -1.18 -9.09 7.43
CA ARG A 11 -0.12 -9.63 6.56
C ARG A 11 1.23 -9.78 7.25
N VAL A 12 1.54 -8.96 8.24
CA VAL A 12 2.83 -9.00 8.97
C VAL A 12 2.81 -10.04 10.09
N VAL A 13 1.65 -10.30 10.69
CA VAL A 13 1.53 -11.20 11.86
C VAL A 13 1.42 -12.69 11.46
N PHE A 14 0.90 -12.99 10.27
CA PHE A 14 0.62 -14.38 9.86
C PHE A 14 1.81 -15.22 9.34
N PRO A 15 2.89 -14.68 8.76
CA PRO A 15 4.04 -15.52 8.39
C PRO A 15 4.81 -16.10 9.59
N LEU A 16 4.69 -15.48 10.77
CA LEU A 16 5.41 -15.91 11.98
C LEU A 16 4.86 -17.20 12.63
N VAL A 17 3.59 -17.53 12.40
CA VAL A 17 2.98 -18.72 13.01
C VAL A 17 3.46 -20.03 12.37
N VAL A 18 3.80 -20.01 11.09
CA VAL A 18 4.38 -21.20 10.40
C VAL A 18 5.84 -21.40 10.78
N GLY A 19 6.57 -20.34 11.11
CA GLY A 19 7.97 -20.41 11.55
C GLY A 19 8.16 -20.94 12.98
N LEU A 20 7.18 -20.78 13.87
CA LEU A 20 7.27 -21.20 15.28
C LEU A 20 7.09 -22.71 15.49
N LEU A 21 6.58 -23.46 14.53
CA LEU A 21 6.51 -24.92 14.58
C LEU A 21 7.91 -25.59 14.51
N PHE A 22 8.97 -24.84 14.20
CA PHE A 22 10.32 -25.40 13.98
C PHE A 22 11.43 -24.83 14.87
N ALA A 23 11.15 -23.87 15.76
CA ALA A 23 12.16 -23.19 16.57
C ALA A 23 12.34 -23.78 17.99
N GLY A 24 11.79 -24.92 18.28
CA GLY A 24 11.76 -25.54 19.60
C GLY A 24 12.89 -26.52 19.92
N CYS A 25 14.06 -26.43 19.33
CA CYS A 25 15.23 -27.22 19.76
C CYS A 25 16.54 -26.58 19.27
N ALA A 26 16.98 -25.53 19.92
CA ALA A 26 18.41 -25.17 19.85
C ALA A 26 18.80 -24.32 21.06
N ALA A 27 19.78 -24.84 21.74
CA ALA A 27 20.75 -24.21 22.62
C ALA A 27 20.74 -24.70 24.08
N PHE A 28 21.24 -25.88 24.25
CA PHE A 28 22.15 -26.14 25.37
C PHE A 28 23.47 -26.56 24.75
N HIS A 29 24.47 -25.72 24.85
CA HIS A 29 25.86 -26.12 24.61
C HIS A 29 26.41 -26.72 25.90
N PRO A 30 26.64 -28.04 25.97
CA PRO A 30 27.48 -28.60 27.02
C PRO A 30 28.94 -28.38 26.66
N THR A 31 29.73 -28.04 27.66
CA THR A 31 31.21 -28.04 27.62
C THR A 31 31.72 -29.38 27.08
N PRO A 32 32.81 -29.39 26.29
CA PRO A 32 33.32 -30.63 25.74
C PRO A 32 33.82 -31.57 26.88
N PRO A 33 33.47 -32.86 26.79
CA PRO A 33 33.97 -33.85 27.72
C PRO A 33 35.50 -34.07 27.53
N PRO A 34 36.21 -34.55 28.55
CA PRO A 34 37.63 -34.90 28.45
C PRO A 34 37.86 -36.01 27.41
N PRO A 35 39.05 -36.10 26.81
CA PRO A 35 39.32 -37.09 25.76
C PRO A 35 39.15 -38.51 26.29
N PRO A 36 38.59 -39.40 25.49
CA PRO A 36 38.37 -40.78 25.87
C PRO A 36 39.72 -41.52 26.01
N PRO A 37 39.79 -42.51 26.92
CA PRO A 37 40.95 -43.40 26.98
C PRO A 37 41.14 -44.22 25.71
N ALA A 38 42.37 -44.57 25.39
CA ALA A 38 42.74 -45.28 24.17
C ALA A 38 41.87 -46.50 23.93
N PRO A 39 41.50 -46.81 22.64
CA PRO A 39 40.60 -47.87 22.34
C PRO A 39 41.19 -49.22 22.69
N VAL A 40 40.55 -49.93 23.61
CA VAL A 40 40.73 -51.36 23.79
C VAL A 40 40.11 -52.05 22.56
N ALA A 41 40.88 -52.83 21.84
CA ALA A 41 40.37 -53.58 20.69
C ALA A 41 39.11 -54.38 21.07
N PRO A 42 38.01 -54.25 20.33
CA PRO A 42 36.77 -54.96 20.68
C PRO A 42 37.02 -56.49 20.53
N PRO A 43 36.42 -57.31 21.40
CA PRO A 43 36.47 -58.74 21.24
C PRO A 43 35.78 -59.11 19.91
N VAL A 44 36.48 -59.91 19.08
CA VAL A 44 35.94 -60.45 17.85
C VAL A 44 34.88 -61.48 18.21
N PHE A 45 33.62 -61.06 18.27
CA PHE A 45 32.48 -61.98 18.31
C PHE A 45 32.34 -62.62 16.92
N LYS A 46 32.75 -63.90 16.78
CA LYS A 46 32.31 -64.73 15.69
C LYS A 46 30.81 -65.00 15.91
N ILE A 47 29.98 -64.39 15.11
CA ILE A 47 28.56 -64.69 15.05
C ILE A 47 28.42 -65.97 14.20
N PRO A 48 28.01 -67.12 14.75
CA PRO A 48 27.69 -68.31 13.97
C PRO A 48 26.21 -68.18 13.59
N GLY A 49 25.89 -68.12 12.31
CA GLY A 49 24.52 -68.21 11.85
C GLY A 49 24.35 -67.57 10.48
N GLU A 50 23.61 -68.22 9.61
CA GLU A 50 23.11 -67.63 8.38
C GLU A 50 22.48 -66.29 8.63
N PRO A 51 22.59 -65.31 7.69
CA PRO A 51 21.96 -64.01 7.89
C PRO A 51 20.46 -64.18 8.14
N VAL A 52 20.02 -63.99 9.37
CA VAL A 52 18.60 -63.99 9.73
C VAL A 52 17.91 -62.93 8.88
N ALA A 53 16.97 -63.35 8.05
CA ALA A 53 16.21 -62.42 7.23
C ALA A 53 15.45 -61.43 8.14
N LEU A 54 15.83 -60.16 8.08
CA LEU A 54 15.21 -59.09 8.87
C LEU A 54 13.70 -59.11 8.69
N THR A 55 12.96 -59.00 9.76
CA THR A 55 11.51 -58.81 9.74
C THR A 55 11.16 -57.50 9.06
N PRO A 56 9.93 -57.32 8.56
CA PRO A 56 9.49 -56.03 8.03
C PRO A 56 9.71 -54.86 8.98
N ALA A 57 9.45 -55.03 10.29
CA ALA A 57 9.67 -54.00 11.31
C ALA A 57 11.16 -53.67 11.50
N GLU A 58 12.06 -54.64 11.49
CA GLU A 58 13.52 -54.41 11.55
C GLU A 58 14.03 -53.68 10.30
N ARG A 59 13.53 -53.99 9.10
CA ARG A 59 13.83 -53.25 7.88
C ARG A 59 13.30 -51.81 7.96
N ALA A 60 12.07 -51.65 8.44
CA ALA A 60 11.49 -50.32 8.63
C ALA A 60 12.34 -49.46 9.57
N LEU A 61 12.79 -50.02 10.71
CA LEU A 61 13.70 -49.37 11.64
C LEU A 61 15.03 -49.00 10.99
N GLY A 62 15.63 -49.93 10.21
CA GLY A 62 16.87 -49.68 9.48
C GLY A 62 16.73 -48.49 8.51
N HIS A 63 15.66 -48.45 7.73
CA HIS A 63 15.37 -47.33 6.82
C HIS A 63 15.10 -46.03 7.59
N PHE A 64 14.37 -46.06 8.72
CA PHE A 64 14.14 -44.93 9.55
C PHE A 64 15.45 -44.31 10.10
N LEU A 65 16.36 -45.17 10.64
CA LEU A 65 17.66 -44.73 11.14
C LEU A 65 18.52 -44.12 10.01
N LYS A 66 18.52 -44.75 8.83
CA LYS A 66 19.21 -44.22 7.62
C LYS A 66 18.66 -42.82 7.29
N GLY A 67 17.36 -42.68 7.29
CA GLY A 67 16.72 -41.39 7.02
C GLY A 67 17.06 -40.32 8.07
N LYS A 68 17.14 -40.65 9.34
CA LYS A 68 17.57 -39.75 10.42
C LYS A 68 19.01 -39.29 10.22
N VAL A 69 19.94 -40.20 9.92
CA VAL A 69 21.35 -39.86 9.64
C VAL A 69 21.44 -38.92 8.44
N ALA A 70 20.69 -39.19 7.37
CA ALA A 70 20.64 -38.29 6.21
C ALA A 70 20.13 -36.89 6.55
N LEU A 71 19.10 -36.78 7.42
CA LEU A 71 18.62 -35.48 7.90
C LEU A 71 19.69 -34.71 8.69
N ASP A 72 20.43 -35.39 9.55
CA ASP A 72 21.50 -34.78 10.36
C ASP A 72 22.70 -34.33 9.47
N GLN A 73 22.87 -34.96 8.30
CA GLN A 73 23.82 -34.55 7.26
C GLN A 73 23.28 -33.48 6.31
N GLY A 74 22.03 -33.08 6.45
CA GLY A 74 21.37 -32.11 5.56
C GLY A 74 20.86 -32.70 4.22
N ASP A 75 21.02 -34.00 3.99
CA ASP A 75 20.57 -34.71 2.78
C ASP A 75 19.08 -35.07 2.89
N GLN A 76 18.26 -34.11 2.52
CA GLN A 76 16.79 -34.23 2.60
C GLN A 76 16.22 -35.21 1.56
N GLU A 77 16.87 -35.42 0.42
CA GLU A 77 16.40 -36.37 -0.62
C GLU A 77 16.60 -37.82 -0.19
N THR A 78 17.80 -38.15 0.27
CA THR A 78 18.08 -39.48 0.83
C THR A 78 17.20 -39.74 2.07
N ALA A 79 16.97 -38.75 2.90
CA ALA A 79 16.07 -38.87 4.06
C ALA A 79 14.64 -39.19 3.65
N LEU A 80 14.11 -38.49 2.63
CA LEU A 80 12.76 -38.73 2.12
C LEU A 80 12.59 -40.15 1.60
N GLY A 81 13.47 -40.60 0.69
CA GLY A 81 13.42 -41.94 0.17
C GLY A 81 13.54 -43.02 1.25
N ALA A 82 14.40 -42.79 2.25
CA ALA A 82 14.53 -43.70 3.38
C ALA A 82 13.27 -43.77 4.24
N PHE A 83 12.61 -42.66 4.52
CA PHE A 83 11.33 -42.66 5.30
C PHE A 83 10.18 -43.26 4.50
N GLU A 84 10.12 -43.09 3.18
CA GLU A 84 9.16 -43.76 2.32
C GLU A 84 9.32 -45.28 2.39
N GLN A 85 10.59 -45.78 2.32
CA GLN A 85 10.91 -47.20 2.48
C GLN A 85 10.56 -47.72 3.90
N ALA A 86 10.79 -46.92 4.93
CA ALA A 86 10.39 -47.30 6.30
C ALA A 86 8.87 -47.49 6.41
N VAL A 87 8.06 -46.55 5.88
CA VAL A 87 6.59 -46.65 5.86
C VAL A 87 6.10 -47.80 4.98
N THR A 88 6.83 -48.11 3.87
CA THR A 88 6.50 -49.25 2.99
C THR A 88 6.70 -50.58 3.73
N ASN A 89 7.75 -50.70 4.55
CA ASN A 89 8.03 -51.90 5.33
C ASN A 89 7.15 -52.06 6.58
N ASP A 90 6.71 -50.94 7.18
CA ASP A 90 5.77 -50.95 8.29
C ASP A 90 4.66 -49.91 8.06
N PRO A 91 3.66 -50.25 7.23
CA PRO A 91 2.59 -49.33 6.88
C PRO A 91 1.60 -49.11 8.04
N ALA A 92 1.63 -49.90 9.11
CA ALA A 92 0.79 -49.74 10.28
C ALA A 92 1.37 -48.75 11.32
N SER A 93 2.63 -48.37 11.20
CA SER A 93 3.27 -47.45 12.14
C SER A 93 2.80 -46.01 11.95
N ALA A 94 1.95 -45.54 12.83
CA ALA A 94 1.54 -44.16 12.90
C ALA A 94 2.75 -43.20 13.10
N PHE A 95 3.72 -43.63 13.90
CA PHE A 95 4.94 -42.88 14.14
C PHE A 95 5.72 -42.64 12.84
N LEU A 96 6.01 -43.66 12.05
CA LEU A 96 6.75 -43.53 10.80
C LEU A 96 6.00 -42.64 9.79
N ARG A 97 4.68 -42.81 9.70
CA ARG A 97 3.83 -41.95 8.84
C ARG A 97 3.89 -40.48 9.25
N LEU A 98 3.87 -40.16 10.55
CA LEU A 98 4.01 -38.79 11.04
C LEU A 98 5.39 -38.19 10.75
N GLN A 99 6.47 -38.97 10.91
CA GLN A 99 7.82 -38.50 10.57
C GLN A 99 7.93 -38.20 9.07
N LEU A 100 7.36 -39.08 8.22
CA LEU A 100 7.31 -38.87 6.77
C LEU A 100 6.45 -37.63 6.42
N ALA A 101 5.28 -37.47 7.03
CA ALA A 101 4.42 -36.29 6.83
C ALA A 101 5.14 -34.99 7.17
N LYS A 102 5.87 -34.94 8.29
CA LYS A 102 6.68 -33.78 8.67
C LYS A 102 7.76 -33.47 7.62
N LEU A 103 8.36 -34.49 7.03
CA LEU A 103 9.39 -34.30 5.99
C LEU A 103 8.76 -33.79 4.70
N TYR A 104 7.58 -34.29 4.31
CA TYR A 104 6.82 -33.75 3.17
C TYR A 104 6.45 -32.27 3.37
N VAL A 105 6.08 -31.87 4.61
CA VAL A 105 5.85 -30.43 4.93
C VAL A 105 7.10 -29.59 4.65
N ARG A 106 8.28 -30.05 5.10
CA ARG A 106 9.55 -29.35 4.86
C ARG A 106 9.88 -29.21 3.37
N LYS A 107 9.43 -30.15 2.54
CA LYS A 107 9.59 -30.15 1.08
C LYS A 107 8.48 -29.38 0.35
N GLY A 108 7.50 -28.81 1.05
CA GLY A 108 6.35 -28.14 0.44
C GLY A 108 5.31 -29.06 -0.18
N LYS A 109 5.45 -30.40 -0.01
CA LYS A 109 4.53 -31.43 -0.50
C LYS A 109 3.36 -31.60 0.48
N LEU A 110 2.47 -30.58 0.52
CA LEU A 110 1.42 -30.47 1.55
C LEU A 110 0.31 -31.52 1.36
N ALA A 111 -0.01 -31.90 0.12
CA ALA A 111 -1.05 -32.88 -0.16
C ALA A 111 -0.63 -34.30 0.29
N GLU A 112 0.60 -34.68 0.01
CA GLU A 112 1.16 -35.97 0.45
C GLU A 112 1.26 -36.03 1.99
N ALA A 113 1.69 -34.93 2.63
CA ALA A 113 1.70 -34.84 4.08
C ALA A 113 0.30 -35.03 4.68
N LEU A 114 -0.71 -34.40 4.08
CA LEU A 114 -2.11 -34.50 4.54
C LEU A 114 -2.63 -35.92 4.42
N GLU A 115 -2.31 -36.64 3.35
CA GLU A 115 -2.72 -38.04 3.17
C GLU A 115 -2.14 -38.93 4.26
N HIS A 116 -0.86 -38.79 4.59
CA HIS A 116 -0.24 -39.51 5.69
C HIS A 116 -0.90 -39.21 7.05
N CYS A 117 -1.22 -37.94 7.32
CA CYS A 117 -1.95 -37.57 8.54
C CYS A 117 -3.35 -38.19 8.59
N ARG A 118 -4.07 -38.27 7.46
CA ARG A 118 -5.39 -38.93 7.38
C ARG A 118 -5.27 -40.43 7.71
N LYS A 119 -4.27 -41.11 7.17
CA LYS A 119 -4.01 -42.53 7.48
C LYS A 119 -3.67 -42.75 8.97
N VAL A 120 -2.90 -41.85 9.58
CA VAL A 120 -2.64 -41.90 11.02
C VAL A 120 -3.92 -41.74 11.81
N ARG A 121 -4.80 -40.80 11.45
CA ARG A 121 -6.08 -40.58 12.12
C ARG A 121 -7.03 -41.78 12.00
N GLU A 122 -6.99 -42.52 10.88
CA GLU A 122 -7.75 -43.77 10.70
C GLU A 122 -7.25 -44.88 11.64
N GLN A 123 -5.92 -44.99 11.79
CA GLN A 123 -5.28 -46.00 12.65
C GLN A 123 -5.35 -45.64 14.15
N GLU A 124 -5.11 -44.38 14.45
CA GLU A 124 -5.06 -43.81 15.79
C GLU A 124 -5.97 -42.57 15.88
N PRO A 125 -7.31 -42.73 16.05
CA PRO A 125 -8.24 -41.59 16.04
C PRO A 125 -7.98 -40.52 17.11
N ASN A 126 -7.23 -40.83 18.15
CA ASN A 126 -6.90 -39.92 19.25
C ASN A 126 -5.45 -39.38 19.17
N ASN A 127 -4.79 -39.53 18.05
CA ASN A 127 -3.42 -39.03 17.88
C ASN A 127 -3.45 -37.50 17.73
N ALA A 128 -3.21 -36.78 18.83
CA ALA A 128 -3.27 -35.33 18.89
C ALA A 128 -2.26 -34.64 17.94
N GLU A 129 -1.09 -35.25 17.74
CA GLU A 129 -0.06 -34.71 16.85
C GLU A 129 -0.49 -34.76 15.40
N ALA A 130 -1.11 -35.88 14.98
CA ALA A 130 -1.66 -36.04 13.64
C ALA A 130 -2.81 -35.04 13.38
N GLU A 131 -3.69 -34.85 14.36
CA GLU A 131 -4.80 -33.89 14.25
C GLU A 131 -4.29 -32.46 14.11
N LEU A 132 -3.31 -32.03 14.92
CA LEU A 132 -2.73 -30.71 14.84
C LEU A 132 -1.99 -30.46 13.51
N LEU A 133 -1.19 -31.43 13.09
CA LEU A 133 -0.48 -31.35 11.83
C LEU A 133 -1.45 -31.28 10.64
N MET A 134 -2.50 -32.11 10.66
CA MET A 134 -3.55 -32.12 9.65
C MET A 134 -4.29 -30.78 9.57
N ALA A 135 -4.68 -30.22 10.71
CA ALA A 135 -5.36 -28.93 10.75
C ALA A 135 -4.45 -27.78 10.23
N GLY A 136 -3.17 -27.81 10.60
CA GLY A 136 -2.17 -26.85 10.08
C GLY A 136 -2.00 -26.95 8.56
N LEU A 137 -1.93 -28.18 8.04
CA LEU A 137 -1.85 -28.42 6.58
C LEU A 137 -3.09 -27.91 5.84
N LEU A 138 -4.28 -28.22 6.34
CA LEU A 138 -5.55 -27.74 5.78
C LEU A 138 -5.61 -26.21 5.76
N SER A 139 -5.16 -25.56 6.83
CA SER A 139 -5.09 -24.10 6.91
C SER A 139 -4.10 -23.52 5.88
N SER A 140 -2.92 -24.17 5.69
CA SER A 140 -1.91 -23.77 4.71
C SER A 140 -2.36 -23.97 3.26
N MET A 141 -3.28 -24.91 3.03
CA MET A 141 -3.91 -25.19 1.74
C MET A 141 -5.17 -24.35 1.50
N ASN A 142 -5.44 -23.33 2.32
CA ASN A 142 -6.63 -22.48 2.30
C ASN A 142 -7.96 -23.25 2.50
N GLN A 143 -7.93 -24.45 3.10
CA GLN A 143 -9.11 -25.25 3.49
C GLN A 143 -9.50 -24.91 4.94
N GLU A 144 -9.78 -23.63 5.19
CA GLU A 144 -9.90 -23.08 6.55
C GLU A 144 -11.09 -23.63 7.34
N GLU A 145 -12.20 -23.96 6.68
CA GLU A 145 -13.37 -24.54 7.35
C GLU A 145 -13.13 -25.97 7.83
N GLU A 146 -12.42 -26.77 7.02
CA GLU A 146 -12.03 -28.11 7.43
C GLU A 146 -10.99 -28.08 8.56
N ALA A 147 -10.01 -27.15 8.47
CA ALA A 147 -9.03 -26.93 9.52
C ALA A 147 -9.71 -26.61 10.86
N ALA A 148 -10.70 -25.70 10.87
CA ALA A 148 -11.44 -25.34 12.07
C ALA A 148 -12.13 -26.56 12.71
N LYS A 149 -12.81 -27.40 11.91
CA LYS A 149 -13.47 -28.63 12.40
C LYS A 149 -12.48 -29.61 13.03
N VAL A 150 -11.28 -29.73 12.44
CA VAL A 150 -10.24 -30.60 13.00
C VAL A 150 -9.72 -30.05 14.32
N TYR A 151 -9.47 -28.74 14.43
CA TYR A 151 -9.08 -28.13 15.70
C TYR A 151 -10.17 -28.25 16.77
N GLU A 152 -11.45 -28.06 16.42
CA GLU A 152 -12.57 -28.26 17.34
C GLU A 152 -12.65 -29.71 17.86
N THR A 153 -12.39 -30.69 16.96
CA THR A 153 -12.32 -32.10 17.34
C THR A 153 -11.15 -32.33 18.28
N ALA A 154 -9.96 -31.80 17.98
CA ALA A 154 -8.78 -31.90 18.84
C ALA A 154 -9.04 -31.30 20.24
N LEU A 155 -9.76 -30.18 20.34
CA LEU A 155 -10.15 -29.55 21.59
C LEU A 155 -11.12 -30.43 22.42
N SER A 156 -12.07 -31.08 21.75
CA SER A 156 -13.04 -31.95 22.44
C SER A 156 -12.37 -33.19 23.04
N ARG A 157 -11.33 -33.70 22.37
CA ARG A 157 -10.60 -34.91 22.80
C ARG A 157 -9.50 -34.61 23.83
N SER A 158 -8.82 -33.47 23.65
CA SER A 158 -7.67 -33.07 24.48
C SER A 158 -7.80 -31.66 25.03
N PRO A 159 -8.77 -31.38 25.89
CA PRO A 159 -9.03 -30.01 26.38
C PRO A 159 -7.90 -29.44 27.24
N LYS A 160 -6.95 -30.27 27.68
CA LYS A 160 -5.74 -29.85 28.42
C LYS A 160 -4.51 -29.61 27.51
N ASN A 161 -4.72 -29.59 26.20
CA ASN A 161 -3.70 -29.13 25.26
C ASN A 161 -4.01 -27.67 24.85
N GLN A 162 -3.07 -26.75 25.03
CA GLN A 162 -3.32 -25.34 24.78
C GLN A 162 -3.16 -24.98 23.28
N GLU A 163 -2.39 -25.75 22.51
CA GLU A 163 -2.08 -25.46 21.11
C GLU A 163 -3.33 -25.35 20.20
N PRO A 164 -4.31 -26.31 20.24
CA PRO A 164 -5.50 -26.20 19.42
C PRO A 164 -6.32 -24.93 19.67
N TYR A 165 -6.35 -24.43 20.93
CA TYR A 165 -7.04 -23.17 21.24
C TYR A 165 -6.37 -21.99 20.57
N LEU A 166 -5.04 -21.92 20.60
CA LEU A 166 -4.26 -20.84 20.00
C LEU A 166 -4.42 -20.84 18.48
N TYR A 167 -4.27 -22.01 17.84
CA TYR A 167 -4.40 -22.12 16.39
C TYR A 167 -5.83 -21.87 15.90
N LEU A 168 -6.83 -22.39 16.58
CA LEU A 168 -8.23 -22.14 16.21
C LEU A 168 -8.62 -20.67 16.41
N GLY A 169 -8.18 -20.08 17.53
CA GLY A 169 -8.37 -18.65 17.79
C GLY A 169 -7.75 -17.78 16.68
N THR A 170 -6.51 -18.10 16.29
CA THR A 170 -5.81 -17.41 15.21
C THR A 170 -6.51 -17.61 13.86
N LEU A 171 -6.97 -18.84 13.56
CA LEU A 171 -7.69 -19.16 12.33
C LEU A 171 -8.99 -18.35 12.22
N TYR A 172 -9.78 -18.28 13.29
CA TYR A 172 -11.00 -17.47 13.30
C TYR A 172 -10.71 -15.98 13.18
N ALA A 173 -9.63 -15.50 13.80
CA ALA A 173 -9.22 -14.10 13.65
C ALA A 173 -8.83 -13.76 12.19
N LYS A 174 -8.09 -14.67 11.52
CA LYS A 174 -7.76 -14.55 10.09
C LYS A 174 -9.00 -14.47 9.20
N GLN A 175 -10.06 -15.20 9.55
CA GLN A 175 -11.34 -15.16 8.86
C GLN A 175 -12.20 -13.92 9.17
N GLY A 176 -11.75 -13.02 10.05
CA GLY A 176 -12.53 -11.89 10.55
C GLY A 176 -13.63 -12.28 11.54
N LYS A 177 -13.67 -13.55 11.98
CA LYS A 177 -14.65 -14.08 12.95
C LYS A 177 -14.18 -13.82 14.39
N PHE A 178 -14.02 -12.54 14.73
CA PHE A 178 -13.37 -12.13 15.99
C PHE A 178 -14.09 -12.63 17.24
N GLU A 179 -15.42 -12.65 17.27
CA GLU A 179 -16.19 -13.15 18.41
C GLU A 179 -15.91 -14.64 18.67
N LYS A 180 -15.80 -15.46 17.61
CA LYS A 180 -15.44 -16.88 17.75
C LYS A 180 -14.00 -17.05 18.23
N ALA A 181 -13.08 -16.26 17.72
CA ALA A 181 -11.68 -16.24 18.15
C ALA A 181 -11.57 -15.93 19.65
N ILE A 182 -12.23 -14.85 20.09
CA ILE A 182 -12.27 -14.43 21.50
C ILE A 182 -12.90 -15.53 22.38
N ALA A 183 -14.01 -16.15 21.95
CA ALA A 183 -14.66 -17.21 22.71
C ALA A 183 -13.74 -18.43 22.91
N VAL A 184 -13.01 -18.84 21.87
CA VAL A 184 -12.04 -19.94 21.95
C VAL A 184 -10.88 -19.61 22.88
N LEU A 185 -10.31 -18.41 22.74
CA LEU A 185 -9.18 -17.96 23.57
C LEU A 185 -9.59 -17.73 25.05
N ASN A 186 -10.83 -17.29 25.29
CA ASN A 186 -11.36 -17.22 26.65
C ASN A 186 -11.52 -18.61 27.28
N LYS A 187 -11.94 -19.63 26.50
CA LYS A 187 -11.93 -21.03 26.99
C LYS A 187 -10.53 -21.49 27.36
N LEU A 188 -9.50 -21.11 26.53
CA LEU A 188 -8.11 -21.35 26.89
C LEU A 188 -7.78 -20.74 28.25
N MET A 189 -8.17 -19.48 28.50
CA MET A 189 -7.87 -18.79 29.76
C MET A 189 -8.59 -19.40 30.97
N VAL A 190 -9.73 -20.08 30.76
CA VAL A 190 -10.40 -20.85 31.84
C VAL A 190 -9.57 -22.07 32.18
N VAL A 191 -9.05 -22.80 31.19
CA VAL A 191 -8.26 -24.03 31.42
C VAL A 191 -6.83 -23.70 31.87
N PHE A 192 -6.26 -22.63 31.31
CA PHE A 192 -4.89 -22.19 31.58
C PHE A 192 -4.85 -20.70 31.99
N PRO A 193 -5.25 -20.36 33.24
CA PRO A 193 -5.37 -18.95 33.68
C PRO A 193 -4.06 -18.13 33.62
N ARG A 194 -2.92 -18.82 33.57
CA ARG A 194 -1.58 -18.21 33.49
C ARG A 194 -0.94 -18.34 32.11
N SER A 195 -1.71 -18.60 31.05
CA SER A 195 -1.17 -18.67 29.69
C SER A 195 -0.81 -17.27 29.18
N ILE A 196 0.49 -16.96 29.12
CA ILE A 196 1.01 -15.72 28.54
C ILE A 196 0.65 -15.66 27.05
N LEU A 197 0.73 -16.80 26.33
CA LEU A 197 0.32 -16.88 24.93
C LEU A 197 -1.17 -16.64 24.77
N GLY A 198 -2.02 -17.16 25.65
CA GLY A 198 -3.45 -16.88 25.63
C GLY A 198 -3.76 -15.39 25.77
N LEU A 199 -3.10 -14.69 26.69
CA LEU A 199 -3.21 -13.23 26.85
C LEU A 199 -2.68 -12.48 25.62
N TYR A 200 -1.56 -12.92 25.06
CA TYR A 200 -0.98 -12.35 23.87
C TYR A 200 -1.93 -12.43 22.67
N TYR A 201 -2.47 -13.62 22.38
CA TYR A 201 -3.41 -13.80 21.25
C TYR A 201 -4.75 -13.10 21.48
N LEU A 202 -5.25 -13.03 22.73
CA LEU A 202 -6.42 -12.18 23.04
C LEU A 202 -6.12 -10.72 22.71
N GLY A 203 -4.94 -10.22 23.09
CA GLY A 203 -4.49 -8.88 22.71
C GLY A 203 -4.49 -8.66 21.19
N GLN A 204 -3.94 -9.60 20.44
CA GLN A 204 -3.91 -9.53 18.97
C GLN A 204 -5.31 -9.52 18.35
N VAL A 205 -6.20 -10.43 18.80
CA VAL A 205 -7.57 -10.50 18.27
C VAL A 205 -8.35 -9.23 18.56
N HIS A 206 -8.22 -8.67 19.77
CA HIS A 206 -8.85 -7.39 20.10
C HIS A 206 -8.26 -6.22 19.31
N ALA A 207 -6.95 -6.21 19.06
CA ALA A 207 -6.31 -5.21 18.20
C ALA A 207 -6.82 -5.30 16.75
N ALA A 208 -6.92 -6.52 16.20
CA ALA A 208 -7.47 -6.77 14.87
C ALA A 208 -8.96 -6.39 14.75
N ALA A 209 -9.72 -6.55 15.83
CA ALA A 209 -11.12 -6.10 15.93
C ALA A 209 -11.25 -4.58 16.19
N ASN A 210 -10.13 -3.82 16.18
CA ASN A 210 -10.07 -2.39 16.51
C ASN A 210 -10.53 -2.05 17.96
N GLU A 211 -10.51 -3.01 18.86
CA GLU A 211 -10.81 -2.84 20.28
C GLU A 211 -9.52 -2.55 21.07
N LEU A 212 -8.86 -1.43 20.77
CA LEU A 212 -7.50 -1.12 21.17
C LEU A 212 -7.28 -1.06 22.68
N ASP A 213 -8.27 -0.59 23.46
CA ASP A 213 -8.16 -0.52 24.93
C ASP A 213 -8.18 -1.90 25.56
N LYS A 214 -8.96 -2.83 25.00
CA LYS A 214 -8.94 -4.24 25.45
C LYS A 214 -7.61 -4.91 25.08
N ALA A 215 -7.10 -4.66 23.87
CA ALA A 215 -5.80 -5.16 23.46
C ALA A 215 -4.68 -4.70 24.40
N GLU A 216 -4.63 -3.39 24.72
CA GLU A 216 -3.70 -2.82 25.71
C GLU A 216 -3.80 -3.54 27.06
N SER A 217 -5.02 -3.76 27.57
CA SER A 217 -5.26 -4.43 28.84
C SER A 217 -4.70 -5.87 28.85
N TYR A 218 -4.91 -6.64 27.77
CA TYR A 218 -4.40 -8.00 27.68
C TYR A 218 -2.87 -8.04 27.57
N TYR A 219 -2.26 -7.16 26.79
CA TYR A 219 -0.80 -7.08 26.71
C TYR A 219 -0.18 -6.64 28.03
N GLN A 220 -0.79 -5.71 28.77
CA GLN A 220 -0.35 -5.31 30.09
C GLN A 220 -0.42 -6.48 31.09
N LYS A 221 -1.49 -7.31 31.03
CA LYS A 221 -1.57 -8.54 31.84
C LYS A 221 -0.49 -9.54 31.49
N ALA A 222 -0.18 -9.71 30.20
CA ALA A 222 0.92 -10.57 29.76
C ALA A 222 2.28 -10.06 30.26
N LEU A 223 2.54 -8.74 30.20
CA LEU A 223 3.76 -8.11 30.69
C LEU A 223 3.90 -8.12 32.22
N LYS A 224 2.80 -8.14 32.98
CA LYS A 224 2.87 -8.38 34.43
C LYS A 224 3.40 -9.77 34.77
N MET A 225 3.18 -10.75 33.91
CA MET A 225 3.68 -12.12 34.09
C MET A 225 5.09 -12.31 33.53
N ASN A 226 5.39 -11.70 32.39
CA ASN A 226 6.72 -11.68 31.79
C ASN A 226 7.07 -10.26 31.31
N PRO A 227 7.70 -9.43 32.18
CA PRO A 227 8.04 -8.04 31.85
C PRO A 227 9.07 -7.87 30.75
N GLN A 228 9.80 -8.94 30.40
CA GLN A 228 10.86 -8.95 29.39
C GLN A 228 10.42 -9.55 28.06
N SER A 229 9.13 -9.79 27.86
CA SER A 229 8.61 -10.31 26.57
C SER A 229 8.71 -9.24 25.49
N GLU A 230 9.76 -9.32 24.67
CA GLU A 230 9.97 -8.43 23.52
C GLU A 230 8.75 -8.44 22.58
N LEU A 231 8.21 -9.65 22.30
CA LEU A 231 7.05 -9.82 21.44
C LEU A 231 5.84 -9.01 21.93
N VAL A 232 5.53 -9.10 23.22
CA VAL A 232 4.39 -8.39 23.82
C VAL A 232 4.64 -6.88 23.87
N LEU A 233 5.89 -6.45 24.11
CA LEU A 233 6.26 -5.04 24.10
C LEU A 233 6.07 -4.44 22.69
N LEU A 234 6.51 -5.15 21.64
CA LEU A 234 6.34 -4.68 20.26
C LEU A 234 4.86 -4.50 19.89
N GLU A 235 4.01 -5.46 20.26
CA GLU A 235 2.57 -5.36 19.98
C GLU A 235 1.89 -4.25 20.81
N LEU A 236 2.30 -4.09 22.07
CA LEU A 236 1.78 -2.99 22.89
C LEU A 236 2.19 -1.62 22.33
N GLY A 237 3.43 -1.49 21.87
CA GLY A 237 3.88 -0.28 21.17
C GLY A 237 3.03 0.02 19.95
N LEU A 238 2.74 -0.99 19.12
CA LEU A 238 1.87 -0.85 17.96
C LEU A 238 0.44 -0.43 18.35
N VAL A 239 -0.12 -1.01 19.43
CA VAL A 239 -1.43 -0.59 19.92
C VAL A 239 -1.43 0.88 20.32
N HIS A 240 -0.36 1.37 20.96
CA HIS A 240 -0.26 2.79 21.29
C HIS A 240 -0.12 3.69 20.05
N GLU A 241 0.57 3.23 18.99
CA GLU A 241 0.57 3.94 17.69
C GLU A 241 -0.85 4.07 17.12
N LEU A 242 -1.60 2.95 17.08
CA LEU A 242 -2.99 2.92 16.58
C LEU A 242 -3.93 3.79 17.41
N GLN A 243 -3.69 3.86 18.74
CA GLN A 243 -4.42 4.76 19.65
C GLN A 243 -4.01 6.24 19.48
N LYS A 244 -3.06 6.57 18.60
CA LYS A 244 -2.48 7.91 18.43
C LYS A 244 -1.83 8.45 19.71
N LYS A 245 -1.15 7.58 20.46
CA LYS A 245 -0.39 7.89 21.69
C LYS A 245 1.12 7.70 21.45
N PRO A 246 1.77 8.56 20.63
CA PRO A 246 3.14 8.34 20.15
C PRO A 246 4.18 8.33 21.29
N GLU A 247 3.95 9.10 22.36
CA GLU A 247 4.89 9.14 23.50
C GLU A 247 4.92 7.78 24.22
N LYS A 248 3.75 7.16 24.43
CA LYS A 248 3.67 5.83 25.04
C LYS A 248 4.26 4.75 24.14
N ALA A 249 4.01 4.82 22.82
CA ALA A 249 4.60 3.90 21.86
C ALA A 249 6.13 3.97 21.92
N MET A 250 6.69 5.19 21.96
CA MET A 250 8.13 5.43 22.08
C MET A 250 8.72 4.80 23.36
N GLU A 251 8.08 5.05 24.51
CA GLU A 251 8.53 4.50 25.80
C GLU A 251 8.60 2.96 25.74
N ILE A 252 7.57 2.33 25.18
CA ILE A 252 7.51 0.86 25.06
C ILE A 252 8.59 0.32 24.13
N TYR A 253 8.81 0.97 22.96
CA TYR A 253 9.86 0.54 22.03
C TYR A 253 11.27 0.75 22.59
N GLN A 254 11.50 1.85 23.31
CA GLN A 254 12.78 2.07 24.00
C GLN A 254 13.02 1.02 25.10
N LYS A 255 11.97 0.65 25.84
CA LYS A 255 12.05 -0.45 26.81
C LYS A 255 12.39 -1.78 26.14
N ALA A 256 11.76 -2.10 25.00
CA ALA A 256 12.08 -3.30 24.24
C ALA A 256 13.53 -3.29 23.73
N LEU A 257 14.01 -2.15 23.22
CA LEU A 257 15.39 -1.99 22.75
C LEU A 257 16.42 -2.09 23.90
N ALA A 258 16.09 -1.56 25.09
CA ALA A 258 16.96 -1.68 26.27
C ALA A 258 17.13 -3.14 26.74
N LEU A 259 16.08 -3.96 26.60
CA LEU A 259 16.13 -5.39 26.90
C LEU A 259 16.96 -6.18 25.88
N ASN A 260 16.87 -5.85 24.61
CA ASN A 260 17.61 -6.50 23.54
C ASN A 260 18.11 -5.46 22.50
N PRO A 261 19.28 -4.84 22.73
CA PRO A 261 19.85 -3.84 21.83
C PRO A 261 20.17 -4.36 20.42
N GLN A 262 20.27 -5.68 20.26
CA GLN A 262 20.58 -6.34 18.99
C GLN A 262 19.32 -6.92 18.31
N SER A 263 18.12 -6.60 18.79
CA SER A 263 16.90 -7.09 18.17
C SER A 263 16.63 -6.44 16.82
N PRO A 264 16.65 -7.19 15.70
CA PRO A 264 16.31 -6.65 14.41
C PRO A 264 14.85 -6.18 14.35
N GLN A 265 13.95 -6.91 15.01
CA GLN A 265 12.52 -6.61 15.02
C GLN A 265 12.22 -5.27 15.72
N VAL A 266 12.85 -5.03 16.87
CA VAL A 266 12.68 -3.77 17.63
C VAL A 266 13.22 -2.60 16.81
N ARG A 267 14.44 -2.74 16.25
CA ARG A 267 15.04 -1.66 15.43
C ARG A 267 14.23 -1.36 14.19
N LYS A 268 13.76 -2.39 13.50
CA LYS A 268 12.90 -2.23 12.31
C LYS A 268 11.60 -1.50 12.65
N ARG A 269 10.95 -1.88 13.76
CA ARG A 269 9.71 -1.24 14.22
C ARG A 269 9.95 0.21 14.63
N LEU A 270 10.98 0.45 15.42
CA LEU A 270 11.33 1.78 15.91
C LEU A 270 11.73 2.72 14.74
N GLY A 271 12.49 2.20 13.76
CA GLY A 271 12.80 2.93 12.54
C GLY A 271 11.55 3.35 11.78
N GLY A 272 10.61 2.41 11.56
CA GLY A 272 9.32 2.72 10.91
C GLY A 272 8.48 3.73 11.71
N PHE A 273 8.47 3.61 13.04
CA PHE A 273 7.79 4.57 13.90
C PHE A 273 8.36 5.97 13.74
N TYR A 274 9.69 6.12 13.73
CA TYR A 274 10.35 7.41 13.51
C TYR A 274 10.04 8.00 12.12
N VAL A 275 9.97 7.17 11.07
CA VAL A 275 9.53 7.63 9.74
C VAL A 275 8.10 8.21 9.82
N GLY A 276 7.18 7.50 10.48
CA GLY A 276 5.80 7.97 10.68
C GLY A 276 5.70 9.29 11.44
N GLN A 277 6.66 9.56 12.34
CA GLN A 277 6.77 10.82 13.09
C GLN A 277 7.60 11.90 12.34
N LYS A 278 8.02 11.65 11.11
CA LYS A 278 8.93 12.52 10.33
C LYS A 278 10.29 12.82 11.03
N LYS A 279 10.69 11.96 11.96
CA LYS A 279 11.99 12.01 12.63
C LYS A 279 13.01 11.19 11.82
N LEU A 280 13.36 11.71 10.64
CA LEU A 280 14.10 10.97 9.62
C LEU A 280 15.52 10.58 10.07
N ASP A 281 16.19 11.43 10.84
CA ASP A 281 17.54 11.13 11.34
C ASP A 281 17.55 10.01 12.40
N ASP A 282 16.57 10.02 13.30
CA ASP A 282 16.37 8.93 14.27
C ASP A 282 16.04 7.60 13.55
N ALA A 283 15.23 7.66 12.50
CA ALA A 283 14.92 6.50 11.67
C ALA A 283 16.18 5.95 10.98
N LEU A 284 17.00 6.83 10.37
CA LEU A 284 18.27 6.46 9.77
C LEU A 284 19.20 5.78 10.78
N PHE A 285 19.29 6.33 11.98
CA PHE A 285 20.10 5.71 13.03
C PHE A 285 19.65 4.27 13.31
N GLN A 286 18.35 4.02 13.48
CA GLN A 286 17.85 2.68 13.75
C GLN A 286 18.09 1.72 12.58
N TYR A 287 17.89 2.15 11.34
CA TYR A 287 18.12 1.31 10.17
C TYR A 287 19.62 1.08 9.90
N ARG A 288 20.50 2.03 10.18
CA ARG A 288 21.95 1.81 10.11
C ARG A 288 22.44 0.81 11.15
N GLU A 289 21.90 0.84 12.36
CA GLU A 289 22.20 -0.17 13.37
C GLU A 289 21.60 -1.54 12.99
N LEU A 290 20.43 -1.57 12.34
CA LEU A 290 19.82 -2.79 11.82
C LEU A 290 20.67 -3.41 10.70
N GLU A 291 21.16 -2.60 9.76
CA GLU A 291 22.06 -3.03 8.67
C GLU A 291 23.28 -3.80 9.17
N LYS A 292 23.84 -3.41 10.32
CA LYS A 292 25.02 -4.07 10.92
C LYS A 292 24.71 -5.46 11.49
N ILE A 293 23.45 -5.74 11.80
CA ILE A 293 22.99 -6.95 12.47
C ILE A 293 22.50 -7.99 11.46
N GLU A 294 21.88 -7.54 10.37
CA GLU A 294 21.30 -8.41 9.36
C GLU A 294 22.37 -9.08 8.49
N SER A 295 22.22 -10.37 8.24
CA SER A 295 23.09 -11.10 7.29
C SER A 295 22.82 -10.72 5.84
N ASP A 296 21.59 -10.27 5.53
CA ASP A 296 21.16 -9.76 4.22
C ASP A 296 20.45 -8.41 4.40
N PRO A 297 21.18 -7.27 4.35
CA PRO A 297 20.62 -5.96 4.65
C PRO A 297 19.98 -5.25 3.45
N GLN A 298 19.68 -5.93 2.34
CA GLN A 298 19.26 -5.27 1.11
C GLN A 298 17.91 -4.53 1.28
N GLU A 299 16.97 -5.16 1.98
CA GLU A 299 15.69 -4.54 2.30
C GLU A 299 15.87 -3.30 3.22
N THR A 300 16.78 -3.37 4.17
CA THR A 300 17.11 -2.24 5.05
C THR A 300 17.79 -1.10 4.27
N ARG A 301 18.64 -1.40 3.30
CA ARG A 301 19.22 -0.39 2.38
C ARG A 301 18.17 0.31 1.55
N VAL A 302 17.20 -0.43 1.02
CA VAL A 302 16.04 0.18 0.33
C VAL A 302 15.28 1.13 1.28
N ARG A 303 15.07 0.76 2.54
CA ARG A 303 14.41 1.66 3.52
C ARG A 303 15.24 2.91 3.81
N ILE A 304 16.55 2.77 3.96
CA ILE A 304 17.47 3.90 4.14
C ILE A 304 17.43 4.83 2.92
N SER A 305 17.42 4.27 1.72
CA SER A 305 17.33 5.08 0.48
C SER A 305 16.04 5.89 0.42
N LEU A 306 14.90 5.30 0.82
CA LEU A 306 13.62 6.01 0.85
C LEU A 306 13.64 7.18 1.83
N ILE A 307 14.34 7.06 2.95
CA ILE A 307 14.51 8.17 3.90
C ILE A 307 15.38 9.26 3.28
N TYR A 308 16.50 8.91 2.63
CA TYR A 308 17.34 9.88 1.94
C TYR A 308 16.57 10.59 0.81
N ARG A 309 15.73 9.86 0.07
CA ARG A 309 14.84 10.45 -0.94
C ARG A 309 13.90 11.49 -0.32
N GLU A 310 13.24 11.17 0.80
CA GLU A 310 12.34 12.10 1.50
C GLU A 310 13.07 13.34 2.04
N LYS A 311 14.37 13.21 2.37
CA LYS A 311 15.24 14.34 2.73
C LYS A 311 15.74 15.13 1.52
N GLY A 312 15.48 14.70 0.28
CA GLY A 312 16.03 15.29 -0.94
C GLY A 312 17.52 14.98 -1.16
N GLU A 313 18.08 14.03 -0.44
CA GLU A 313 19.49 13.62 -0.53
C GLU A 313 19.65 12.49 -1.57
N TYR A 314 19.32 12.80 -2.84
CA TYR A 314 19.15 11.82 -3.91
C TYR A 314 20.41 11.01 -4.19
N GLN A 315 21.62 11.60 -4.13
CA GLN A 315 22.89 10.90 -4.36
C GLN A 315 23.17 9.85 -3.30
N LYS A 316 22.74 10.09 -2.04
CA LYS A 316 22.84 9.09 -0.98
C LYS A 316 21.82 7.98 -1.17
N ALA A 317 20.60 8.31 -1.59
CA ALA A 317 19.58 7.33 -1.93
C ALA A 317 20.05 6.42 -3.08
N GLU A 318 20.59 6.99 -4.14
CA GLU A 318 21.22 6.27 -5.27
C GLU A 318 22.31 5.30 -4.79
N THR A 319 23.20 5.75 -3.91
CA THR A 319 24.30 4.93 -3.38
C THR A 319 23.76 3.67 -2.69
N GLU A 320 22.76 3.81 -1.82
CA GLU A 320 22.17 2.68 -1.10
C GLU A 320 21.47 1.68 -2.02
N LEU A 321 20.74 2.18 -3.01
CA LEU A 321 20.03 1.35 -3.98
C LEU A 321 21.01 0.60 -4.90
N ASN A 322 22.08 1.24 -5.32
CA ASN A 322 23.13 0.61 -6.11
C ASN A 322 23.86 -0.48 -5.30
N LEU A 323 24.11 -0.27 -4.01
CA LEU A 323 24.66 -1.31 -3.13
C LEU A 323 23.70 -2.51 -3.00
N ALA A 324 22.39 -2.25 -2.88
CA ALA A 324 21.39 -3.32 -2.85
C ALA A 324 21.36 -4.12 -4.16
N LEU A 325 21.41 -3.43 -5.31
CA LEU A 325 21.42 -4.05 -6.63
C LEU A 325 22.73 -4.77 -6.94
N ALA A 326 23.86 -4.30 -6.43
CA ALA A 326 25.15 -4.99 -6.58
C ALA A 326 25.15 -6.35 -5.88
N ALA A 327 24.46 -6.47 -4.73
CA ALA A 327 24.30 -7.71 -4.00
C ALA A 327 23.18 -8.61 -4.59
N GLN A 328 22.09 -8.01 -5.04
CA GLN A 328 20.91 -8.69 -5.60
C GLN A 328 20.48 -7.98 -6.90
N PRO A 329 21.08 -8.33 -8.05
CA PRO A 329 20.76 -7.69 -9.34
C PRO A 329 19.30 -7.83 -9.77
N GLU A 330 18.59 -8.85 -9.31
CA GLU A 330 17.18 -9.13 -9.60
C GLU A 330 16.22 -8.48 -8.58
N ASN A 331 16.71 -7.58 -7.73
CA ASN A 331 15.88 -6.89 -6.77
C ASN A 331 15.04 -5.79 -7.46
N ASP A 332 13.87 -6.17 -7.94
CA ASP A 332 12.94 -5.28 -8.65
C ASP A 332 12.54 -4.07 -7.81
N ARG A 333 12.41 -4.25 -6.49
CA ARG A 333 12.08 -3.16 -5.58
C ARG A 333 13.16 -2.09 -5.54
N ALA A 334 14.41 -2.51 -5.38
CA ALA A 334 15.55 -1.59 -5.37
C ALA A 334 15.67 -0.87 -6.73
N ARG A 335 15.49 -1.61 -7.84
CA ARG A 335 15.53 -1.06 -9.20
C ARG A 335 14.42 -0.02 -9.44
N TYR A 336 13.20 -0.33 -9.01
CA TYR A 336 12.08 0.59 -9.10
C TYR A 336 12.35 1.89 -8.37
N PHE A 337 12.78 1.81 -7.10
CA PHE A 337 13.07 3.03 -6.32
C PHE A 337 14.29 3.78 -6.83
N LEU A 338 15.27 3.12 -7.44
CA LEU A 338 16.38 3.80 -8.11
C LEU A 338 15.88 4.64 -9.30
N GLY A 339 14.98 4.08 -10.10
CA GLY A 339 14.33 4.82 -11.18
C GLY A 339 13.49 6.00 -10.68
N VAL A 340 12.78 5.83 -9.55
CA VAL A 340 12.04 6.93 -8.92
C VAL A 340 12.98 8.03 -8.43
N VAL A 341 14.09 7.67 -7.75
CA VAL A 341 15.10 8.64 -7.29
C VAL A 341 15.69 9.42 -8.47
N TYR A 342 16.05 8.75 -9.55
CA TYR A 342 16.55 9.43 -10.76
C TYR A 342 15.49 10.35 -11.39
N THR A 343 14.22 9.98 -11.34
CA THR A 343 13.12 10.82 -11.84
C THR A 343 13.01 12.13 -11.05
N GLU A 344 13.07 12.03 -9.71
CA GLU A 344 12.98 13.19 -8.81
C GLU A 344 14.25 14.08 -8.88
N ASP A 345 15.42 13.47 -9.07
CA ASP A 345 16.71 14.20 -9.31
C ASP A 345 16.82 14.73 -10.74
N LYS A 346 15.81 14.51 -11.60
CA LYS A 346 15.75 14.91 -13.01
C LYS A 346 16.80 14.26 -13.92
N GLU A 347 17.39 13.16 -13.48
CA GLU A 347 18.31 12.33 -14.26
C GLU A 347 17.51 11.38 -15.17
N TYR A 348 16.73 11.93 -16.09
CA TYR A 348 15.69 11.21 -16.84
C TYR A 348 16.21 10.02 -17.63
N ASP A 349 17.41 10.12 -18.22
CA ASP A 349 17.99 9.02 -19.02
C ASP A 349 18.34 7.81 -18.12
N LYS A 350 18.86 8.05 -16.91
CA LYS A 350 19.11 7.00 -15.93
C LYS A 350 17.80 6.40 -15.42
N ALA A 351 16.78 7.22 -15.18
CA ALA A 351 15.46 6.75 -14.78
C ALA A 351 14.87 5.80 -15.82
N ILE A 352 14.92 6.17 -17.11
CA ILE A 352 14.46 5.34 -18.23
C ILE A 352 15.23 4.02 -18.26
N ALA A 353 16.57 4.07 -18.12
CA ALA A 353 17.41 2.90 -18.17
C ALA A 353 17.05 1.87 -17.09
N GLU A 354 16.80 2.30 -15.84
CA GLU A 354 16.48 1.37 -14.75
C GLU A 354 15.01 0.91 -14.78
N LEU A 355 14.04 1.83 -14.97
CA LEU A 355 12.62 1.48 -14.98
C LEU A 355 12.25 0.56 -16.16
N SER A 356 12.94 0.71 -17.30
CA SER A 356 12.69 -0.14 -18.49
C SER A 356 13.09 -1.60 -18.30
N ARG A 357 13.97 -1.91 -17.35
CA ARG A 357 14.42 -3.28 -17.06
C ARG A 357 13.38 -4.10 -16.31
N LEU A 358 12.41 -3.47 -15.66
CA LEU A 358 11.36 -4.17 -14.92
C LEU A 358 10.45 -4.94 -15.87
N GLN A 359 10.32 -6.25 -15.63
CA GLN A 359 9.55 -7.18 -16.46
C GLN A 359 8.08 -7.23 -16.04
N THR A 360 7.22 -7.72 -16.92
CA THR A 360 5.77 -7.86 -16.67
C THR A 360 5.42 -8.75 -15.49
N THR A 361 6.36 -9.59 -15.05
CA THR A 361 6.22 -10.45 -13.86
C THR A 361 6.47 -9.72 -12.56
N SER A 362 7.06 -8.54 -12.60
CA SER A 362 7.33 -7.70 -11.43
C SER A 362 6.04 -7.06 -10.91
N GLU A 363 5.85 -7.06 -9.58
CA GLU A 363 4.77 -6.30 -8.95
C GLU A 363 4.89 -4.78 -9.18
N TYR A 364 6.12 -4.29 -9.42
CA TYR A 364 6.42 -2.88 -9.69
C TYR A 364 6.24 -2.50 -11.16
N TYR A 365 5.94 -3.44 -12.05
CA TYR A 365 5.86 -3.17 -13.49
C TYR A 365 4.86 -2.06 -13.85
N PRO A 366 3.60 -2.09 -13.39
CA PRO A 366 2.65 -1.04 -13.76
C PRO A 366 3.07 0.34 -13.29
N ASP A 367 3.59 0.42 -12.07
CA ASP A 367 4.00 1.68 -11.46
C ASP A 367 5.28 2.22 -12.14
N ALA A 368 6.19 1.33 -12.55
CA ALA A 368 7.36 1.72 -13.35
C ALA A 368 6.97 2.28 -14.72
N ARG A 369 5.96 1.68 -15.38
CA ARG A 369 5.44 2.22 -16.66
C ARG A 369 4.82 3.61 -16.46
N LEU A 370 4.12 3.82 -15.34
CA LEU A 370 3.58 5.14 -15.01
C LEU A 370 4.70 6.18 -14.81
N TYR A 371 5.77 5.83 -14.07
CA TYR A 371 6.92 6.74 -13.92
C TYR A 371 7.64 7.01 -15.25
N LEU A 372 7.80 6.00 -16.10
CA LEU A 372 8.35 6.19 -17.45
C LEU A 372 7.48 7.15 -18.28
N SER A 373 6.16 6.98 -18.22
CA SER A 373 5.24 7.89 -18.90
C SER A 373 5.41 9.33 -18.39
N TYR A 374 5.49 9.53 -17.08
CA TYR A 374 5.76 10.85 -16.51
C TYR A 374 7.09 11.43 -16.98
N VAL A 375 8.16 10.62 -17.03
CA VAL A 375 9.48 11.07 -17.54
C VAL A 375 9.39 11.49 -19.01
N TYR A 376 8.73 10.68 -19.85
CA TYR A 376 8.54 11.03 -21.27
C TYR A 376 7.67 12.27 -21.44
N GLN A 377 6.61 12.45 -20.67
CA GLN A 377 5.81 13.66 -20.67
C GLN A 377 6.67 14.90 -20.33
N ARG A 378 7.54 14.82 -19.31
CA ARG A 378 8.46 15.90 -18.94
C ARG A 378 9.47 16.23 -20.04
N GLN A 379 9.82 15.27 -20.90
CA GLN A 379 10.66 15.46 -22.07
C GLN A 379 9.86 15.93 -23.30
N GLY A 380 8.55 16.10 -23.21
CA GLY A 380 7.67 16.46 -24.35
C GLY A 380 7.41 15.31 -25.33
N LYS A 381 7.80 14.08 -24.98
CA LYS A 381 7.64 12.87 -25.79
C LYS A 381 6.30 12.21 -25.48
N LEU A 382 5.20 12.85 -25.94
CA LEU A 382 3.84 12.45 -25.56
C LEU A 382 3.43 11.08 -26.13
N ASP A 383 3.95 10.68 -27.29
CA ASP A 383 3.64 9.38 -27.87
C ASP A 383 4.24 8.23 -27.06
N GLU A 384 5.48 8.39 -26.63
CA GLU A 384 6.14 7.43 -25.75
C GLU A 384 5.47 7.40 -24.38
N ALA A 385 5.06 8.55 -23.85
CA ALA A 385 4.32 8.64 -22.59
C ALA A 385 3.01 7.84 -22.64
N ILE A 386 2.23 8.03 -23.70
CA ILE A 386 0.98 7.30 -23.96
C ILE A 386 1.24 5.79 -24.05
N ALA A 387 2.25 5.38 -24.80
CA ALA A 387 2.58 3.97 -24.96
C ALA A 387 2.94 3.28 -23.63
N GLU A 388 3.59 3.98 -22.71
CA GLU A 388 3.91 3.43 -21.40
C GLU A 388 2.64 3.29 -20.51
N VAL A 389 1.69 4.24 -20.57
CA VAL A 389 0.40 4.07 -19.86
C VAL A 389 -0.41 2.93 -20.43
N ASP A 390 -0.42 2.74 -21.75
CA ASP A 390 -1.09 1.60 -22.38
C ASP A 390 -0.49 0.25 -21.90
N ARG A 391 0.83 0.18 -21.73
CA ARG A 391 1.50 -1.00 -21.13
C ARG A 391 1.10 -1.21 -19.67
N ALA A 392 0.97 -0.15 -18.89
CA ALA A 392 0.48 -0.24 -17.51
C ALA A 392 -0.96 -0.73 -17.46
N LEU A 393 -1.83 -0.22 -18.35
CA LEU A 393 -3.24 -0.64 -18.47
C LEU A 393 -3.38 -2.10 -18.94
N ALA A 394 -2.43 -2.61 -19.73
CA ALA A 394 -2.43 -4.03 -20.10
C ALA A 394 -2.24 -4.94 -18.87
N ALA A 395 -1.50 -4.48 -17.86
CA ALA A 395 -1.29 -5.20 -16.60
C ALA A 395 -2.40 -4.91 -15.56
N LYS A 396 -2.87 -3.66 -15.47
CA LYS A 396 -3.95 -3.22 -14.56
C LYS A 396 -5.14 -2.73 -15.39
N LYS A 397 -5.92 -3.66 -15.93
CA LYS A 397 -7.10 -3.31 -16.76
C LYS A 397 -8.09 -2.47 -15.95
N ASP A 398 -8.64 -1.46 -16.63
CA ASP A 398 -9.71 -0.61 -16.11
C ASP A 398 -9.34 0.18 -14.83
N ASP A 399 -8.05 0.38 -14.59
CA ASP A 399 -7.54 1.26 -13.54
C ASP A 399 -7.90 2.72 -13.87
N LEU A 400 -8.73 3.33 -13.02
CA LEU A 400 -9.27 4.67 -13.26
C LEU A 400 -8.20 5.77 -13.20
N ASP A 401 -7.16 5.60 -12.37
CA ASP A 401 -6.08 6.59 -12.26
C ASP A 401 -5.22 6.58 -13.53
N LEU A 402 -4.90 5.39 -14.06
CA LEU A 402 -4.20 5.24 -15.32
C LEU A 402 -5.01 5.76 -16.51
N LEU A 403 -6.32 5.47 -16.55
CA LEU A 403 -7.22 6.00 -17.59
C LEU A 403 -7.30 7.53 -17.53
N ASN A 404 -7.41 8.11 -16.34
CA ASN A 404 -7.43 9.55 -16.16
C ASN A 404 -6.12 10.20 -16.64
N PHE A 405 -4.99 9.60 -16.31
CA PHE A 405 -3.70 10.08 -16.79
C PHE A 405 -3.57 9.95 -18.32
N LEU A 406 -4.03 8.83 -18.90
CA LEU A 406 -4.06 8.65 -20.35
C LEU A 406 -4.93 9.71 -21.05
N ALA A 407 -6.12 10.02 -20.50
CA ALA A 407 -6.98 11.08 -21.02
C ALA A 407 -6.28 12.45 -20.96
N SER A 408 -5.53 12.74 -19.89
CA SER A 408 -4.78 13.99 -19.77
C SER A 408 -3.64 14.10 -20.80
N LEU A 409 -2.94 13.01 -21.07
CA LEU A 409 -1.89 12.97 -22.10
C LEU A 409 -2.46 13.19 -23.51
N HIS A 410 -3.61 12.58 -23.83
CA HIS A 410 -4.28 12.83 -25.12
C HIS A 410 -4.77 14.27 -25.25
N ARG A 411 -5.27 14.89 -24.16
CA ARG A 411 -5.61 16.32 -24.14
C ARG A 411 -4.38 17.20 -24.41
N GLU A 412 -3.28 16.92 -23.71
CA GLU A 412 -2.01 17.66 -23.87
C GLU A 412 -1.46 17.53 -25.30
N LYS A 413 -1.61 16.35 -25.90
CA LYS A 413 -1.24 16.10 -27.31
C LYS A 413 -2.18 16.78 -28.31
N GLY A 414 -3.39 17.19 -27.88
CA GLY A 414 -4.44 17.74 -28.75
C GLY A 414 -5.41 16.70 -29.33
N ASP A 415 -5.25 15.42 -28.98
CA ASP A 415 -6.11 14.30 -29.42
C ASP A 415 -7.42 14.27 -28.60
N ARG A 416 -8.25 15.29 -28.74
CA ARG A 416 -9.47 15.48 -27.94
C ARG A 416 -10.48 14.33 -28.08
N GLU A 417 -10.61 13.76 -29.27
CA GLU A 417 -11.52 12.62 -29.53
C GLU A 417 -11.14 11.41 -28.67
N LYS A 418 -9.86 11.06 -28.61
CA LYS A 418 -9.39 9.95 -27.79
C LYS A 418 -9.57 10.24 -26.29
N ALA A 419 -9.32 11.45 -25.84
CA ALA A 419 -9.57 11.84 -24.47
C ALA A 419 -11.07 11.67 -24.10
N ILE A 420 -11.99 12.08 -24.99
CA ILE A 420 -13.43 11.89 -24.84
C ILE A 420 -13.78 10.41 -24.71
N ASP A 421 -13.26 9.55 -25.58
CA ASP A 421 -13.55 8.11 -25.56
C ASP A 421 -13.06 7.45 -24.25
N ILE A 422 -11.88 7.83 -23.76
CA ILE A 422 -11.37 7.34 -22.50
C ILE A 422 -12.24 7.81 -21.34
N LEU A 423 -12.63 9.07 -21.28
CA LEU A 423 -13.50 9.62 -20.25
C LEU A 423 -14.89 8.97 -20.27
N LYS A 424 -15.45 8.68 -21.45
CA LYS A 424 -16.68 7.90 -21.58
C LYS A 424 -16.52 6.49 -21.00
N LYS A 425 -15.38 5.82 -21.26
CA LYS A 425 -15.07 4.53 -20.64
C LYS A 425 -15.00 4.63 -19.12
N MET A 426 -14.36 5.67 -18.58
CA MET A 426 -14.30 5.90 -17.12
C MET A 426 -15.71 6.10 -16.52
N ILE A 427 -16.59 6.82 -17.19
CA ILE A 427 -17.98 6.99 -16.78
C ILE A 427 -18.74 5.65 -16.79
N LEU A 428 -18.50 4.77 -17.76
CA LEU A 428 -19.11 3.43 -17.75
C LEU A 428 -18.64 2.59 -16.55
N LEU A 429 -17.38 2.74 -16.12
CA LEU A 429 -16.81 2.04 -14.97
C LEU A 429 -17.31 2.63 -13.63
N SER A 430 -17.55 3.94 -13.58
CA SER A 430 -18.00 4.63 -12.37
C SER A 430 -19.01 5.74 -12.70
N PRO A 431 -20.28 5.37 -12.96
CA PRO A 431 -21.30 6.28 -13.48
C PRO A 431 -21.79 7.33 -12.47
N GLU A 432 -21.47 7.18 -11.19
CA GLU A 432 -21.86 8.11 -10.13
C GLU A 432 -20.75 9.13 -9.79
N ASN A 433 -19.62 9.09 -10.50
CA ASN A 433 -18.51 10.02 -10.25
C ASN A 433 -18.73 11.33 -11.02
N ASP A 434 -19.15 12.38 -10.34
CA ASP A 434 -19.42 13.71 -10.89
C ASP A 434 -18.20 14.36 -11.55
N GLN A 435 -16.99 14.08 -11.05
CA GLN A 435 -15.75 14.64 -11.58
C GLN A 435 -15.47 14.16 -13.02
N PHE A 436 -15.84 12.94 -13.36
CA PHE A 436 -15.65 12.43 -14.73
C PHE A 436 -16.56 13.15 -15.74
N TYR A 437 -17.80 13.46 -15.33
CA TYR A 437 -18.70 14.27 -16.17
C TYR A 437 -18.20 15.70 -16.29
N PHE A 438 -17.72 16.30 -15.21
CA PHE A 438 -17.09 17.63 -15.26
C PHE A 438 -15.91 17.65 -16.23
N THR A 439 -14.98 16.69 -16.10
CA THR A 439 -13.79 16.62 -16.97
C THR A 439 -14.18 16.40 -18.42
N LEU A 440 -15.15 15.51 -18.67
CA LEU A 440 -15.65 15.26 -20.04
C LEU A 440 -16.31 16.52 -20.63
N GLY A 441 -17.11 17.25 -19.84
CA GLY A 441 -17.71 18.52 -20.26
C GLY A 441 -16.64 19.55 -20.62
N ALA A 442 -15.58 19.69 -19.82
CA ALA A 442 -14.47 20.58 -20.11
C ALA A 442 -13.72 20.21 -21.40
N VAL A 443 -13.53 18.90 -21.67
CA VAL A 443 -12.91 18.45 -22.93
C VAL A 443 -13.80 18.72 -24.14
N TYR A 444 -15.12 18.60 -24.02
CA TYR A 444 -16.05 19.01 -25.07
C TYR A 444 -15.99 20.51 -25.36
N ASP A 445 -15.84 21.34 -24.32
CA ASP A 445 -15.66 22.77 -24.50
C ASP A 445 -14.37 23.11 -25.26
N GLU A 446 -13.25 22.46 -24.91
CA GLU A 446 -11.97 22.55 -25.65
C GLU A 446 -12.12 22.10 -27.13
N ALA A 447 -13.01 21.15 -27.39
CA ALA A 447 -13.37 20.69 -28.72
C ALA A 447 -14.38 21.63 -29.43
N LYS A 448 -14.80 22.73 -28.78
CA LYS A 448 -15.80 23.70 -29.25
C LYS A 448 -17.23 23.12 -29.39
N ASP A 449 -17.51 22.01 -28.74
CA ASP A 449 -18.83 21.40 -28.61
C ASP A 449 -19.50 21.89 -27.32
N LYS A 450 -20.07 23.09 -27.40
CA LYS A 450 -20.75 23.72 -26.25
C LYS A 450 -22.01 22.99 -25.80
N GLU A 451 -22.70 22.31 -26.70
CA GLU A 451 -23.91 21.54 -26.35
C GLU A 451 -23.58 20.34 -25.47
N SER A 452 -22.62 19.53 -25.88
CA SER A 452 -22.15 18.41 -25.09
C SER A 452 -21.52 18.86 -23.76
N CYS A 453 -20.80 19.99 -23.75
CA CYS A 453 -20.27 20.58 -22.51
C CYS A 453 -21.40 20.82 -21.51
N ILE A 454 -22.45 21.56 -21.90
CA ILE A 454 -23.58 21.90 -21.03
C ILE A 454 -24.25 20.63 -20.46
N VAL A 455 -24.54 19.63 -21.33
CA VAL A 455 -25.19 18.38 -20.91
C VAL A 455 -24.37 17.66 -19.82
N HIS A 456 -23.04 17.61 -19.97
CA HIS A 456 -22.19 16.91 -19.03
C HIS A 456 -21.98 17.72 -17.74
N MET A 457 -21.91 19.05 -17.81
CA MET A 457 -21.90 19.91 -16.62
C MET A 457 -23.21 19.79 -15.82
N GLU A 458 -24.37 19.80 -16.47
CA GLU A 458 -25.67 19.56 -15.81
C GLU A 458 -25.71 18.18 -15.14
N LYS A 459 -25.14 17.15 -15.76
CA LYS A 459 -25.08 15.82 -15.18
C LYS A 459 -24.16 15.79 -13.96
N ALA A 460 -22.98 16.44 -14.02
CA ALA A 460 -22.08 16.56 -12.87
C ALA A 460 -22.76 17.23 -11.68
N ILE A 461 -23.47 18.35 -11.92
CA ILE A 461 -24.22 19.08 -10.88
C ILE A 461 -25.35 18.22 -10.30
N LYS A 462 -26.05 17.44 -11.15
CA LYS A 462 -27.12 16.53 -10.70
C LYS A 462 -26.59 15.44 -9.78
N LEU A 463 -25.40 14.90 -10.04
CA LEU A 463 -24.74 13.89 -9.20
C LEU A 463 -24.20 14.51 -7.89
N ASN A 464 -23.58 15.67 -8.01
CA ASN A 464 -23.04 16.40 -6.86
C ASN A 464 -23.43 17.89 -6.91
N PRO A 465 -24.54 18.27 -6.26
CA PRO A 465 -24.99 19.67 -6.22
C PRO A 465 -24.02 20.67 -5.55
N LYS A 466 -22.94 20.15 -4.95
CA LYS A 466 -21.87 20.96 -4.35
C LYS A 466 -20.57 20.97 -5.17
N ASN A 467 -20.59 20.44 -6.40
CA ASN A 467 -19.45 20.55 -7.30
C ASN A 467 -19.30 22.00 -7.77
N ALA A 468 -18.53 22.80 -7.01
CA ALA A 468 -18.35 24.23 -7.24
C ALA A 468 -17.78 24.52 -8.63
N ALA A 469 -16.83 23.69 -9.09
CA ALA A 469 -16.23 23.82 -10.42
C ALA A 469 -17.26 23.66 -11.53
N ALA A 470 -18.12 22.63 -11.47
CA ALA A 470 -19.16 22.40 -12.47
C ALA A 470 -20.23 23.50 -12.45
N LEU A 471 -20.63 23.95 -11.25
CA LEU A 471 -21.58 25.06 -11.06
C LEU A 471 -21.05 26.34 -11.70
N ASN A 472 -19.80 26.69 -11.38
CA ASN A 472 -19.16 27.88 -11.94
C ASN A 472 -18.98 27.78 -13.45
N TYR A 473 -18.49 26.63 -13.94
CA TYR A 473 -18.24 26.42 -15.36
C TYR A 473 -19.51 26.58 -16.19
N LEU A 474 -20.60 25.96 -15.77
CA LEU A 474 -21.87 26.06 -16.46
C LEU A 474 -22.43 27.48 -16.41
N GLY A 475 -22.36 28.14 -15.24
CA GLY A 475 -22.80 29.52 -15.08
C GLY A 475 -22.01 30.49 -15.97
N TYR A 476 -20.69 30.35 -16.02
CA TYR A 476 -19.82 31.13 -16.88
C TYR A 476 -20.11 30.87 -18.39
N THR A 477 -20.30 29.60 -18.78
CA THR A 477 -20.61 29.24 -20.17
C THR A 477 -21.92 29.90 -20.63
N TRP A 478 -22.95 29.93 -19.80
CA TRP A 478 -24.19 30.63 -20.13
C TRP A 478 -24.02 32.16 -20.17
N ALA A 479 -23.22 32.72 -19.27
CA ALA A 479 -22.91 34.13 -19.26
C ALA A 479 -22.13 34.54 -20.51
N GLU A 480 -21.13 33.76 -20.93
CA GLU A 480 -20.36 34.01 -22.16
C GLU A 480 -21.24 34.02 -23.41
N GLN A 481 -22.26 33.16 -23.45
CA GLN A 481 -23.24 33.09 -24.54
C GLN A 481 -24.37 34.14 -24.41
N GLY A 482 -24.46 34.83 -23.30
CA GLY A 482 -25.53 35.77 -23.03
C GLY A 482 -26.92 35.14 -22.84
N ILE A 483 -26.98 33.86 -22.45
CA ILE A 483 -28.21 33.09 -22.28
C ILE A 483 -28.42 32.71 -20.83
N ARG A 484 -29.68 32.49 -20.43
CA ARG A 484 -30.04 31.98 -19.08
C ARG A 484 -29.35 32.70 -17.93
N LEU A 485 -29.18 34.04 -18.04
CA LEU A 485 -28.38 34.84 -17.12
C LEU A 485 -28.87 34.77 -15.67
N ASP A 486 -30.18 34.55 -15.42
CA ASP A 486 -30.73 34.39 -14.06
C ASP A 486 -30.28 33.06 -13.43
N GLU A 487 -30.33 31.99 -14.20
CA GLU A 487 -29.83 30.68 -13.76
C GLU A 487 -28.30 30.67 -13.64
N ALA A 488 -27.59 31.36 -14.54
CA ALA A 488 -26.15 31.53 -14.47
C ALA A 488 -25.73 32.20 -13.16
N GLU A 489 -26.38 33.31 -12.78
CA GLU A 489 -26.16 33.97 -11.48
C GLU A 489 -26.37 32.99 -10.32
N LYS A 490 -27.48 32.23 -10.33
CA LYS A 490 -27.80 31.26 -9.29
C LYS A 490 -26.72 30.20 -9.14
N LEU A 491 -26.24 29.64 -10.25
CA LEU A 491 -25.18 28.60 -10.24
C LEU A 491 -23.86 29.16 -9.69
N VAL A 492 -23.40 30.30 -10.21
CA VAL A 492 -22.15 30.89 -9.74
C VAL A 492 -22.22 31.29 -8.26
N ARG A 493 -23.39 31.80 -7.79
CA ARG A 493 -23.59 32.06 -6.36
C ARG A 493 -23.57 30.78 -5.53
N GLN A 494 -24.07 29.65 -6.03
CA GLN A 494 -23.94 28.36 -5.34
C GLN A 494 -22.48 27.91 -5.27
N ALA A 495 -21.69 28.10 -6.34
CA ALA A 495 -20.26 27.83 -6.31
C ALA A 495 -19.56 28.68 -5.23
N LEU A 496 -19.86 29.97 -5.15
CA LEU A 496 -19.35 30.88 -4.12
C LEU A 496 -19.83 30.56 -2.69
N GLN A 497 -20.94 29.83 -2.51
CA GLN A 497 -21.32 29.31 -1.19
C GLN A 497 -20.41 28.20 -0.73
N VAL A 498 -19.85 27.40 -1.66
CA VAL A 498 -18.89 26.33 -1.36
C VAL A 498 -17.49 26.93 -1.16
N GLU A 499 -17.08 27.83 -2.05
CA GLU A 499 -15.76 28.48 -2.05
C GLU A 499 -15.90 30.02 -2.12
N PRO A 500 -16.12 30.70 -0.99
CA PRO A 500 -16.51 32.12 -0.97
C PRO A 500 -15.44 33.11 -1.46
N ASN A 501 -14.19 32.71 -1.46
CA ASN A 501 -13.05 33.57 -1.83
C ASN A 501 -12.33 33.08 -3.07
N ASP A 502 -12.99 32.31 -3.93
CA ASP A 502 -12.42 31.95 -5.23
C ASP A 502 -12.53 33.14 -6.19
N GLY A 503 -11.40 33.63 -6.66
CA GLY A 503 -11.32 34.80 -7.55
C GLY A 503 -11.92 34.56 -8.93
N PHE A 504 -11.83 33.32 -9.44
CA PHE A 504 -12.42 32.96 -10.74
C PHE A 504 -13.94 32.86 -10.67
N TYR A 505 -14.49 32.44 -9.52
CA TYR A 505 -15.95 32.42 -9.33
C TYR A 505 -16.51 33.82 -9.16
N LEU A 506 -15.75 34.72 -8.52
CA LEU A 506 -16.10 36.15 -8.45
C LEU A 506 -16.04 36.82 -9.83
N ASP A 507 -15.05 36.48 -10.66
CA ASP A 507 -14.96 36.93 -12.05
C ASP A 507 -16.18 36.49 -12.84
N SER A 508 -16.52 35.19 -12.76
CA SER A 508 -17.72 34.65 -13.42
C SER A 508 -19.00 35.37 -12.99
N LEU A 509 -19.16 35.68 -11.69
CA LEU A 509 -20.30 36.46 -11.19
C LEU A 509 -20.29 37.88 -11.75
N GLY A 510 -19.13 38.50 -11.77
CA GLY A 510 -18.95 39.83 -12.38
C GLY A 510 -19.31 39.86 -13.85
N TRP A 511 -18.89 38.79 -14.59
CA TRP A 511 -19.21 38.64 -16.00
C TRP A 511 -20.71 38.40 -16.25
N VAL A 512 -21.39 37.63 -15.40
CA VAL A 512 -22.86 37.49 -15.45
C VAL A 512 -23.53 38.88 -15.30
N TYR A 513 -23.09 39.71 -14.35
CA TYR A 513 -23.64 41.06 -14.19
C TYR A 513 -23.33 41.97 -15.38
N TYR A 514 -22.14 41.86 -15.94
CA TYR A 514 -21.77 42.60 -17.16
C TYR A 514 -22.71 42.29 -18.31
N GLN A 515 -22.98 41.00 -18.58
CA GLN A 515 -23.87 40.56 -19.64
C GLN A 515 -25.34 40.95 -19.40
N ARG A 516 -25.75 41.11 -18.17
CA ARG A 516 -27.08 41.67 -17.80
C ARG A 516 -27.18 43.17 -17.93
N GLY A 517 -26.08 43.84 -18.20
CA GLY A 517 -26.01 45.30 -18.22
C GLY A 517 -25.93 45.98 -16.84
N ASP A 518 -25.78 45.21 -15.76
CA ASP A 518 -25.56 45.75 -14.41
C ASP A 518 -24.06 45.96 -14.17
N TYR A 519 -23.55 46.97 -14.84
CA TYR A 519 -22.13 47.26 -14.85
C TYR A 519 -21.59 47.70 -13.47
N THR A 520 -22.44 48.23 -12.63
CA THR A 520 -22.04 48.62 -11.27
C THR A 520 -21.72 47.42 -10.40
N ARG A 521 -22.62 46.43 -10.39
CA ARG A 521 -22.34 45.18 -9.67
C ARG A 521 -21.22 44.35 -10.35
N ALA A 522 -21.12 44.42 -11.68
CA ALA A 522 -20.01 43.80 -12.40
C ALA A 522 -18.66 44.34 -11.90
N VAL A 523 -18.46 45.64 -11.87
CA VAL A 523 -17.22 46.27 -11.36
C VAL A 523 -16.93 45.81 -9.95
N GLN A 524 -17.93 45.80 -9.05
CA GLN A 524 -17.75 45.42 -7.66
C GLN A 524 -17.23 44.00 -7.48
N GLN A 525 -17.75 43.03 -8.27
CA GLN A 525 -17.27 41.64 -8.17
C GLN A 525 -15.92 41.46 -8.85
N LEU A 526 -15.70 42.10 -10.01
CA LEU A 526 -14.46 42.03 -10.75
C LEU A 526 -13.26 42.69 -10.04
N GLU A 527 -13.51 43.81 -9.31
CA GLU A 527 -12.48 44.40 -8.43
C GLU A 527 -12.02 43.39 -7.37
N ARG A 528 -12.98 42.70 -6.72
CA ARG A 528 -12.66 41.64 -5.74
C ARG A 528 -11.95 40.44 -6.38
N ALA A 529 -12.37 40.05 -7.60
CA ALA A 529 -11.71 38.97 -8.34
C ALA A 529 -10.24 39.34 -8.62
N ALA A 530 -9.98 40.55 -9.14
CA ALA A 530 -8.65 41.04 -9.43
C ALA A 530 -7.75 41.18 -8.19
N GLU A 531 -8.32 41.49 -7.00
CA GLU A 531 -7.57 41.48 -5.74
C GLU A 531 -7.05 40.07 -5.40
N LEU A 532 -7.79 39.01 -5.74
CA LEU A 532 -7.45 37.63 -5.41
C LEU A 532 -6.59 36.96 -6.49
N VAL A 533 -6.86 37.21 -7.77
CA VAL A 533 -6.20 36.60 -8.92
C VAL A 533 -5.70 37.62 -9.93
N GLY A 534 -5.14 38.72 -9.45
CA GLY A 534 -4.73 39.88 -10.28
C GLY A 534 -3.69 39.62 -11.36
N GLN A 535 -3.04 38.45 -11.35
CA GLN A 535 -2.13 38.01 -12.43
C GLN A 535 -2.85 37.28 -13.59
N ASP A 536 -4.17 37.14 -13.53
CA ASP A 536 -4.94 36.56 -14.62
C ASP A 536 -5.32 37.61 -15.66
N ALA A 537 -4.97 37.36 -16.92
CA ALA A 537 -5.20 38.29 -18.01
C ALA A 537 -6.69 38.43 -18.33
N THR A 538 -7.49 37.38 -18.21
CA THR A 538 -8.93 37.40 -18.51
C THR A 538 -9.71 38.18 -17.47
N VAL A 539 -9.41 37.98 -16.20
CA VAL A 539 -10.02 38.73 -15.09
C VAL A 539 -9.77 40.23 -15.25
N ASN A 540 -8.53 40.61 -15.58
CA ASN A 540 -8.20 42.02 -15.82
C ASN A 540 -8.84 42.56 -17.11
N GLU A 541 -9.02 41.75 -18.15
CA GLU A 541 -9.76 42.13 -19.36
C GLU A 541 -11.24 42.38 -19.03
N HIS A 542 -11.91 41.48 -18.28
CA HIS A 542 -13.30 41.64 -17.86
C HIS A 542 -13.48 42.89 -16.97
N LEU A 543 -12.53 43.13 -16.05
CA LEU A 543 -12.56 44.33 -15.22
C LEU A 543 -12.42 45.63 -16.04
N GLY A 544 -11.53 45.59 -17.05
CA GLY A 544 -11.38 46.69 -17.99
C GLY A 544 -12.64 46.97 -18.79
N ASP A 545 -13.30 45.92 -19.28
CA ASP A 545 -14.59 46.03 -20.00
C ASP A 545 -15.67 46.63 -19.12
N ALA A 546 -15.78 46.17 -17.87
CA ALA A 546 -16.75 46.71 -16.90
C ALA A 546 -16.48 48.18 -16.56
N TYR A 547 -15.24 48.57 -16.32
CA TYR A 547 -14.86 49.97 -16.08
C TYR A 547 -15.20 50.86 -17.29
N GLY A 548 -14.96 50.35 -18.51
CA GLY A 548 -15.33 51.06 -19.73
C GLY A 548 -16.82 51.37 -19.80
N LYS A 549 -17.68 50.42 -19.42
CA LYS A 549 -19.14 50.60 -19.42
C LYS A 549 -19.66 51.59 -18.39
N VAL A 550 -18.97 51.77 -17.25
CA VAL A 550 -19.33 52.76 -16.22
C VAL A 550 -18.58 54.10 -16.41
N GLY A 551 -17.87 54.29 -17.50
CA GLY A 551 -17.17 55.53 -17.82
C GLY A 551 -15.85 55.75 -17.07
N ARG A 552 -15.35 54.76 -16.31
CA ARG A 552 -14.06 54.81 -15.62
C ARG A 552 -12.87 54.50 -16.56
N THR A 553 -12.73 55.32 -17.61
CA THR A 553 -11.81 55.09 -18.71
C THR A 553 -10.33 54.95 -18.32
N MET A 554 -9.90 55.68 -17.25
CA MET A 554 -8.52 55.56 -16.75
C MET A 554 -8.26 54.21 -16.07
N ASP A 555 -9.24 53.72 -15.32
CA ASP A 555 -9.19 52.44 -14.66
C ASP A 555 -9.28 51.32 -15.67
N ALA A 556 -10.15 51.45 -16.68
CA ALA A 556 -10.20 50.51 -17.81
C ALA A 556 -8.85 50.36 -18.54
N ALA A 557 -8.23 51.49 -18.86
CA ALA A 557 -6.90 51.45 -19.52
C ALA A 557 -5.81 50.83 -18.64
N ARG A 558 -5.90 51.00 -17.32
CA ARG A 558 -4.99 50.35 -16.36
C ARG A 558 -5.20 48.86 -16.33
N ALA A 559 -6.45 48.41 -16.20
CA ALA A 559 -6.79 46.99 -16.17
C ALA A 559 -6.39 46.25 -17.48
N TYR A 560 -6.63 46.85 -18.64
CA TYR A 560 -6.17 46.26 -19.91
C TYR A 560 -4.63 46.22 -20.04
N ARG A 561 -3.88 47.18 -19.49
CA ARG A 561 -2.42 47.10 -19.47
C ARG A 561 -1.94 46.00 -18.54
N GLU A 562 -2.59 45.83 -17.39
CA GLU A 562 -2.28 44.73 -16.50
C GLU A 562 -2.55 43.37 -17.17
N ALA A 563 -3.67 43.22 -17.86
CA ALA A 563 -3.95 42.03 -18.67
C ALA A 563 -2.84 41.76 -19.71
N LEU A 564 -2.33 42.81 -20.38
CA LEU A 564 -1.24 42.69 -21.35
C LEU A 564 0.08 42.19 -20.77
N THR A 565 0.34 42.45 -19.48
CA THR A 565 1.58 41.98 -18.84
C THR A 565 1.53 40.48 -18.54
N HIS A 566 0.34 39.89 -18.43
CA HIS A 566 0.14 38.51 -18.01
C HIS A 566 -0.30 37.56 -19.13
N THR A 567 -0.82 38.11 -20.28
CA THR A 567 -1.22 37.24 -21.39
C THR A 567 -0.01 36.76 -22.21
N LYS A 568 -0.10 35.48 -22.65
CA LYS A 568 0.80 34.88 -23.65
C LYS A 568 0.06 34.61 -24.98
N ASP A 569 -1.25 34.86 -25.02
CA ASP A 569 -2.09 34.65 -26.19
C ASP A 569 -1.98 35.86 -27.12
N GLU A 570 -1.58 35.60 -28.35
CA GLU A 570 -1.36 36.67 -29.37
C GLU A 570 -2.69 37.31 -29.79
N SER A 571 -3.77 36.52 -29.88
CA SER A 571 -5.12 37.00 -30.17
C SER A 571 -5.65 37.92 -29.07
N GLN A 572 -5.49 37.53 -27.81
CA GLN A 572 -5.83 38.37 -26.67
C GLN A 572 -4.98 39.63 -26.59
N THR A 573 -3.69 39.50 -26.87
CA THR A 573 -2.75 40.66 -26.95
C THR A 573 -3.24 41.69 -27.96
N GLN A 574 -3.61 41.26 -29.16
CA GLN A 574 -4.10 42.15 -30.19
C GLN A 574 -5.44 42.79 -29.81
N ARG A 575 -6.35 42.02 -29.23
CA ARG A 575 -7.64 42.51 -28.75
C ARG A 575 -7.49 43.56 -27.65
N LEU A 576 -6.62 43.33 -26.67
CA LEU A 576 -6.34 44.28 -25.59
C LEU A 576 -5.71 45.59 -26.09
N ARG A 577 -4.77 45.54 -27.05
CA ARG A 577 -4.19 46.74 -27.69
C ARG A 577 -5.27 47.57 -28.38
N THR A 578 -6.14 46.92 -29.14
CA THR A 578 -7.26 47.60 -29.81
C THR A 578 -8.20 48.29 -28.79
N LYS A 579 -8.54 47.61 -27.66
CA LYS A 579 -9.35 48.21 -26.58
C LYS A 579 -8.66 49.45 -25.98
N ILE A 580 -7.36 49.42 -25.74
CA ILE A 580 -6.59 50.55 -25.21
C ILE A 580 -6.57 51.72 -26.20
N ASP A 581 -6.33 51.46 -27.48
CA ASP A 581 -6.28 52.50 -28.52
C ASP A 581 -7.63 53.19 -28.72
N THR A 582 -8.73 52.42 -28.65
CA THR A 582 -10.09 52.97 -28.70
C THR A 582 -10.34 53.95 -27.56
N LEU A 583 -9.97 53.56 -26.32
CA LEU A 583 -10.10 54.49 -25.15
C LEU A 583 -9.22 55.75 -25.30
N ALA A 584 -8.10 55.67 -25.98
CA ALA A 584 -7.23 56.83 -26.21
C ALA A 584 -7.78 57.74 -27.32
N GLY A 585 -8.46 57.15 -28.35
CA GLY A 585 -9.13 57.88 -29.42
C GLY A 585 -10.34 58.69 -28.95
N ASP A 586 -11.17 58.07 -28.11
CA ASP A 586 -12.35 58.74 -27.53
C ASP A 586 -11.98 59.98 -26.67
N LYS A 587 -10.84 59.94 -25.99
CA LYS A 587 -10.29 61.10 -25.27
C LYS A 587 -9.94 62.27 -26.18
N LYS A 588 -9.39 62.01 -27.40
CA LYS A 588 -9.05 63.06 -28.36
C LYS A 588 -10.30 63.70 -28.99
N ALA A 589 -11.36 62.88 -29.19
CA ALA A 589 -12.63 63.41 -29.73
C ALA A 589 -13.40 64.28 -28.74
N THR A 590 -13.36 63.97 -27.41
CA THR A 590 -14.02 64.73 -26.35
C THR A 590 -13.23 65.98 -25.89
N SER A 591 -11.92 66.04 -26.15
CA SER A 591 -11.07 67.21 -25.80
C SER A 591 -10.86 68.18 -26.96
N GLY A 592 -11.33 67.88 -28.18
CA GLY A 592 -11.26 68.72 -29.36
C GLY A 592 -12.52 69.52 -29.71
N GLY A 593 -13.53 69.49 -28.84
CA GLY A 593 -14.82 70.17 -29.02
C GLY A 593 -15.10 71.24 -27.93
N ILE A 594 -14.14 72.14 -27.67
CA ILE A 594 -14.39 73.39 -26.93
C ILE A 594 -13.86 74.52 -27.77
#